data_b435dafe1e73e98ae51e27b9db322eb5
#
_entry.id   b435dafe1e73e98ae51e27b9db322eb5
#
_cell.length_a   1.000
_cell.length_b   1.000
_cell.length_c   1.000
_cell.angle_alpha   90.00
_cell.angle_beta   90.00
_cell.angle_gamma   90.00
#
_symmetry.space_group_name_H-M   'P 1'
#
loop_
_entity.id
_entity.type
_entity.pdbx_description
1 polymer ?
#
loop_
_entity_poly.entity_id
_entity_poly.type
_entity_poly.pdbx_seq_one_letter_code
_entity_poly.pdbx_strand_id
1 'polypeptide(L)'
;MARAQGATGSSAAGRHLNFTRAADELGLTPAAVSHQIKEMEEQLGLVLFTRNSRSMQLTPAGSVLLEATAEALGLLRRATARARQLARGETRLRLSLGARFATQWLLPRLPRFRAAHPQIELSFDISDEVRDFDADDIDAAIRFGTGRDAHTLAVRLFDARVIPVCSPALLQSGPPLARPVDLLAHTLCHVDCRVDGQVWPNWPMWMAAAGVEGLDAGRCIAFTDSSHVVQAVLDGGAVGLVKQDLVAEDLARGRLVRLFDIAVGLGPAYAYHLLYPRRSQGQPAIEALRAWVLQEAGL
;
A
#
# COMPACT_ATOMS: atom_id res chain seq x y z
N MET A 1 -18.12 32.94 7.47
CA MET A 1 -18.94 31.87 8.03
C MET A 1 -19.94 31.29 7.02
N ALA A 2 -20.75 32.08 6.30
CA ALA A 2 -21.73 31.59 5.32
C ALA A 2 -21.16 30.65 4.23
N ARG A 3 -19.98 30.96 3.66
CA ARG A 3 -19.33 30.09 2.64
C ARG A 3 -18.97 28.70 3.15
N ALA A 4 -18.55 28.55 4.41
CA ALA A 4 -18.21 27.24 4.97
C ALA A 4 -19.47 26.40 5.25
N GLN A 5 -20.55 27.03 5.66
CA GLN A 5 -21.85 26.35 5.89
C GLN A 5 -22.47 25.89 4.58
N GLY A 6 -22.43 26.73 3.53
CA GLY A 6 -22.89 26.37 2.18
C GLY A 6 -22.10 25.19 1.57
N ALA A 7 -20.78 25.17 1.77
CA ALA A 7 -19.91 24.07 1.32
C ALA A 7 -20.26 22.73 2.01
N THR A 8 -20.54 22.77 3.32
CA THR A 8 -20.93 21.57 4.07
C THR A 8 -22.32 21.07 3.64
N GLY A 9 -23.27 22.01 3.44
CA GLY A 9 -24.61 21.69 2.95
C GLY A 9 -24.59 21.08 1.55
N SER A 10 -23.81 21.65 0.63
CA SER A 10 -23.62 21.15 -0.73
C SER A 10 -22.96 19.78 -0.77
N SER A 11 -21.93 19.54 0.07
CA SER A 11 -21.26 18.25 0.17
C SER A 11 -22.22 17.15 0.65
N ALA A 12 -23.01 17.39 1.69
CA ALA A 12 -23.99 16.42 2.17
C ALA A 12 -25.11 16.19 1.13
N ALA A 13 -25.64 17.24 0.52
CA ALA A 13 -26.66 17.12 -0.53
C ALA A 13 -26.17 16.35 -1.75
N GLY A 14 -24.92 16.55 -2.15
CA GLY A 14 -24.30 15.84 -3.26
C GLY A 14 -24.11 14.35 -3.01
N ARG A 15 -23.68 13.97 -1.79
CA ARG A 15 -23.53 12.56 -1.41
C ARG A 15 -24.87 11.82 -1.36
N HIS A 16 -25.89 12.45 -0.80
CA HIS A 16 -27.20 11.81 -0.64
C HIS A 16 -28.11 11.96 -1.83
N LEU A 17 -27.85 12.93 -2.73
CA LEU A 17 -28.78 13.35 -3.79
C LEU A 17 -30.22 13.56 -3.27
N ASN A 18 -30.33 14.00 -2.00
CA ASN A 18 -31.58 14.13 -1.27
C ASN A 18 -31.42 15.16 -0.13
N PHE A 19 -32.17 16.25 -0.19
CA PHE A 19 -32.08 17.32 0.81
C PHE A 19 -32.57 16.92 2.19
N THR A 20 -33.51 16.00 2.30
CA THR A 20 -33.99 15.52 3.60
C THR A 20 -32.90 14.74 4.30
N ARG A 21 -32.26 13.78 3.61
CA ARG A 21 -31.14 13.01 4.19
C ARG A 21 -29.93 13.89 4.49
N ALA A 22 -29.63 14.88 3.65
CA ALA A 22 -28.56 15.83 3.92
C ALA A 22 -28.87 16.70 5.15
N ALA A 23 -30.11 17.09 5.32
CA ALA A 23 -30.57 17.86 6.48
C ALA A 23 -30.48 17.03 7.78
N ASP A 24 -30.90 15.77 7.73
CA ASP A 24 -30.77 14.83 8.87
C ASP A 24 -29.31 14.66 9.30
N GLU A 25 -28.38 14.49 8.33
CA GLU A 25 -26.94 14.38 8.63
C GLU A 25 -26.37 15.65 9.30
N LEU A 26 -26.86 16.82 8.91
CA LEU A 26 -26.34 18.11 9.37
C LEU A 26 -27.08 18.66 10.61
N GLY A 27 -28.13 18.00 11.06
CA GLY A 27 -29.01 18.52 12.13
C GLY A 27 -29.74 19.78 11.72
N LEU A 28 -30.09 19.94 10.42
CA LEU A 28 -30.77 21.08 9.84
C LEU A 28 -32.15 20.68 9.30
N THR A 29 -32.94 21.69 8.90
CA THR A 29 -34.17 21.42 8.15
C THR A 29 -33.88 21.32 6.63
N PRO A 30 -34.65 20.54 5.86
CA PRO A 30 -34.50 20.46 4.41
C PRO A 30 -34.61 21.82 3.71
N ALA A 31 -35.45 22.72 4.26
CA ALA A 31 -35.57 24.09 3.76
C ALA A 31 -34.27 24.89 3.97
N ALA A 32 -33.64 24.75 5.12
CA ALA A 32 -32.36 25.43 5.42
C ALA A 32 -31.24 24.96 4.47
N VAL A 33 -31.09 23.63 4.27
CA VAL A 33 -30.15 23.09 3.29
C VAL A 33 -30.42 23.60 1.88
N SER A 34 -31.66 23.57 1.45
CA SER A 34 -32.08 24.09 0.12
C SER A 34 -31.74 25.58 -0.04
N HIS A 35 -31.97 26.39 1.01
CA HIS A 35 -31.65 27.81 0.99
C HIS A 35 -30.14 28.06 0.92
N GLN A 36 -29.33 27.36 1.73
CA GLN A 36 -27.88 27.47 1.69
C GLN A 36 -27.27 27.12 0.33
N ILE A 37 -27.83 26.08 -0.33
CA ILE A 37 -27.39 25.68 -1.66
C ILE A 37 -27.76 26.75 -2.69
N LYS A 38 -28.95 27.23 -2.63
CA LYS A 38 -29.41 28.30 -3.54
C LYS A 38 -28.58 29.58 -3.39
N GLU A 39 -28.31 30.00 -2.17
CA GLU A 39 -27.46 31.16 -1.89
C GLU A 39 -26.04 30.95 -2.45
N MET A 40 -25.49 29.75 -2.33
CA MET A 40 -24.17 29.40 -2.89
C MET A 40 -24.21 29.40 -4.43
N GLU A 41 -25.22 28.83 -5.05
CA GLU A 41 -25.41 28.85 -6.50
C GLU A 41 -25.50 30.29 -7.03
N GLU A 42 -26.25 31.17 -6.36
CA GLU A 42 -26.35 32.60 -6.67
C GLU A 42 -25.01 33.33 -6.54
N GLN A 43 -24.25 33.07 -5.46
CA GLN A 43 -22.93 33.69 -5.23
C GLN A 43 -21.89 33.25 -6.27
N LEU A 44 -21.96 32.00 -6.71
CA LEU A 44 -21.04 31.44 -7.70
C LEU A 44 -21.43 31.71 -9.13
N GLY A 45 -22.70 32.08 -9.37
CA GLY A 45 -23.29 32.22 -10.72
C GLY A 45 -23.39 30.86 -11.44
N LEU A 46 -23.48 29.76 -10.70
CA LEU A 46 -23.49 28.38 -11.21
C LEU A 46 -24.70 27.63 -10.69
N VAL A 47 -25.29 26.79 -11.52
CA VAL A 47 -26.27 25.79 -11.09
C VAL A 47 -25.53 24.50 -10.77
N LEU A 48 -25.61 24.03 -9.53
CA LEU A 48 -24.91 22.83 -9.05
C LEU A 48 -25.82 21.61 -9.03
N PHE A 49 -27.15 21.82 -8.85
CA PHE A 49 -28.13 20.74 -8.79
C PHE A 49 -29.26 21.00 -9.79
N THR A 50 -29.62 19.95 -10.52
CA THR A 50 -30.86 19.93 -11.32
C THR A 50 -31.93 19.11 -10.62
N ARG A 51 -33.19 19.58 -10.68
CA ARG A 51 -34.34 18.91 -10.08
C ARG A 51 -35.28 18.45 -11.19
N ASN A 52 -35.45 17.15 -11.28
CA ASN A 52 -36.57 16.59 -12.04
C ASN A 52 -37.66 16.14 -11.06
N SER A 53 -38.90 15.97 -11.54
CA SER A 53 -40.05 15.62 -10.71
C SER A 53 -39.87 14.37 -9.82
N ARG A 54 -38.82 13.56 -10.05
CA ARG A 54 -38.57 12.29 -9.35
C ARG A 54 -37.17 12.16 -8.77
N SER A 55 -36.20 13.02 -9.12
CA SER A 55 -34.82 12.89 -8.68
C SER A 55 -34.08 14.23 -8.68
N MET A 56 -33.11 14.32 -7.78
CA MET A 56 -32.09 15.38 -7.76
C MET A 56 -30.80 14.81 -8.36
N GLN A 57 -30.15 15.57 -9.24
CA GLN A 57 -28.90 15.19 -9.89
C GLN A 57 -27.91 16.35 -9.82
N LEU A 58 -26.63 16.05 -9.80
CA LEU A 58 -25.58 17.04 -9.94
C LEU A 58 -25.44 17.47 -11.38
N THR A 59 -25.18 18.75 -11.59
CA THR A 59 -24.66 19.24 -12.87
C THR A 59 -23.16 18.87 -13.00
N PRO A 60 -22.55 18.97 -14.19
CA PRO A 60 -21.09 18.84 -14.32
C PRO A 60 -20.32 19.81 -13.41
N ALA A 61 -20.79 21.06 -13.28
CA ALA A 61 -20.22 22.05 -12.35
C ALA A 61 -20.39 21.60 -10.87
N GLY A 62 -21.57 21.06 -10.54
CA GLY A 62 -21.86 20.50 -9.23
C GLY A 62 -20.94 19.34 -8.86
N SER A 63 -20.67 18.43 -9.81
CA SER A 63 -19.75 17.30 -9.59
C SER A 63 -18.33 17.78 -9.27
N VAL A 64 -17.78 18.68 -10.06
CA VAL A 64 -16.44 19.26 -9.84
C VAL A 64 -16.35 19.94 -8.47
N LEU A 65 -17.34 20.76 -8.13
CA LEU A 65 -17.33 21.50 -6.86
C LEU A 65 -17.53 20.56 -5.66
N LEU A 66 -18.36 19.52 -5.79
CA LEU A 66 -18.60 18.55 -4.74
C LEU A 66 -17.31 17.77 -4.42
N GLU A 67 -16.61 17.30 -5.44
CA GLU A 67 -15.35 16.57 -5.31
C GLU A 67 -14.30 17.42 -4.58
N ALA A 68 -14.02 18.63 -5.06
CA ALA A 68 -13.12 19.57 -4.43
C ALA A 68 -13.52 19.94 -2.98
N THR A 69 -14.83 20.09 -2.72
CA THR A 69 -15.35 20.40 -1.37
C THR A 69 -15.17 19.21 -0.42
N ALA A 70 -15.41 17.99 -0.89
CA ALA A 70 -15.21 16.78 -0.10
C ALA A 70 -13.75 16.60 0.31
N GLU A 71 -12.81 16.84 -0.61
CA GLU A 71 -11.38 16.81 -0.36
C GLU A 71 -10.97 17.88 0.67
N ALA A 72 -11.39 19.12 0.48
CA ALA A 72 -11.08 20.24 1.38
C ALA A 72 -11.60 20.00 2.80
N LEU A 73 -12.85 19.54 2.94
CA LEU A 73 -13.44 19.19 4.25
C LEU A 73 -12.74 17.98 4.88
N GLY A 74 -12.33 17.01 4.08
CA GLY A 74 -11.51 15.89 4.49
C GLY A 74 -10.18 16.36 5.08
N LEU A 75 -9.47 17.24 4.37
CA LEU A 75 -8.20 17.82 4.83
C LEU A 75 -8.36 18.57 6.16
N LEU A 76 -9.38 19.40 6.30
CA LEU A 76 -9.66 20.13 7.53
C LEU A 76 -9.96 19.21 8.72
N ARG A 77 -10.75 18.15 8.52
CA ARG A 77 -11.01 17.15 9.59
C ARG A 77 -9.75 16.47 10.05
N ARG A 78 -8.88 16.03 9.10
CA ARG A 78 -7.60 15.40 9.41
C ARG A 78 -6.66 16.34 10.15
N ALA A 79 -6.50 17.58 9.66
CA ALA A 79 -5.68 18.59 10.32
C ALA A 79 -6.14 18.88 11.76
N THR A 80 -7.46 18.95 11.97
CA THR A 80 -8.04 19.14 13.31
C THR A 80 -7.80 17.93 14.22
N ALA A 81 -7.96 16.72 13.71
CA ALA A 81 -7.66 15.49 14.45
C ALA A 81 -6.19 15.43 14.86
N ARG A 82 -5.28 15.73 13.93
CA ARG A 82 -3.83 15.77 14.17
C ARG A 82 -3.44 16.85 15.19
N ALA A 83 -4.02 18.05 15.08
CA ALA A 83 -3.79 19.12 16.06
C ALA A 83 -4.22 18.72 17.47
N ARG A 84 -5.36 18.02 17.61
CA ARG A 84 -5.84 17.49 18.89
C ARG A 84 -4.92 16.41 19.47
N GLN A 85 -4.38 15.51 18.63
CA GLN A 85 -3.43 14.48 19.05
C GLN A 85 -2.13 15.11 19.56
N LEU A 86 -1.58 16.09 18.81
CA LEU A 86 -0.39 16.82 19.22
C LEU A 86 -0.61 17.56 20.56
N ALA A 87 -1.78 18.17 20.76
CA ALA A 87 -2.13 18.84 22.00
C ALA A 87 -2.23 17.90 23.21
N ARG A 88 -2.50 16.60 22.98
CA ARG A 88 -2.53 15.55 24.01
C ARG A 88 -1.19 14.88 24.24
N GLY A 89 -0.16 15.23 23.46
CA GLY A 89 1.14 14.55 23.48
C GLY A 89 1.09 13.11 22.90
N GLU A 90 0.01 12.73 22.25
CA GLU A 90 -0.14 11.44 21.61
C GLU A 90 0.59 11.49 20.24
N THR A 91 1.49 10.56 20.03
CA THR A 91 2.19 10.44 18.75
C THR A 91 1.70 9.19 18.05
N ARG A 92 0.94 9.39 16.97
CA ARG A 92 0.44 8.31 16.12
C ARG A 92 1.06 8.41 14.75
N LEU A 93 1.45 7.28 14.18
CA LEU A 93 1.86 7.14 12.79
C LEU A 93 0.94 6.14 12.07
N ARG A 94 0.40 6.56 10.94
CA ARG A 94 -0.34 5.70 10.04
C ARG A 94 0.52 5.35 8.83
N LEU A 95 0.84 4.07 8.69
CA LEU A 95 1.70 3.54 7.64
C LEU A 95 0.88 2.82 6.60
N SER A 96 1.13 3.13 5.32
CA SER A 96 0.57 2.37 4.19
C SER A 96 1.63 1.46 3.59
N LEU A 97 1.31 0.16 3.45
CA LEU A 97 2.26 -0.83 2.93
C LEU A 97 1.52 -2.02 2.32
N GLY A 98 2.15 -2.70 1.37
CA GLY A 98 1.60 -3.90 0.77
C GLY A 98 1.54 -5.08 1.74
N ALA A 99 0.55 -5.95 1.57
CA ALA A 99 0.28 -7.09 2.44
C ALA A 99 1.51 -7.98 2.65
N ARG A 100 2.30 -8.21 1.61
CA ARG A 100 3.54 -8.99 1.65
C ARG A 100 4.59 -8.42 2.58
N PHE A 101 4.86 -7.12 2.43
CA PHE A 101 5.85 -6.44 3.26
C PHE A 101 5.40 -6.45 4.71
N ALA A 102 4.12 -6.19 4.94
CA ALA A 102 3.52 -6.26 6.27
C ALA A 102 3.77 -7.62 6.92
N THR A 103 3.33 -8.69 6.28
CA THR A 103 3.32 -10.05 6.88
C THR A 103 4.73 -10.62 7.01
N GLN A 104 5.55 -10.48 5.99
CA GLN A 104 6.82 -11.20 5.90
C GLN A 104 8.00 -10.41 6.49
N TRP A 105 7.93 -9.06 6.47
CA TRP A 105 9.04 -8.25 6.94
C TRP A 105 8.72 -7.44 8.20
N LEU A 106 7.60 -6.71 8.21
CA LEU A 106 7.29 -5.75 9.28
C LEU A 106 6.81 -6.45 10.56
N LEU A 107 5.75 -7.27 10.46
CA LEU A 107 5.11 -7.88 11.64
C LEU A 107 6.05 -8.69 12.52
N PRO A 108 6.98 -9.51 12.00
CA PRO A 108 7.95 -10.22 12.83
C PRO A 108 8.87 -9.29 13.62
N ARG A 109 9.10 -8.08 13.14
CA ARG A 109 10.00 -7.06 13.71
C ARG A 109 9.28 -6.04 14.59
N LEU A 110 7.97 -5.90 14.42
CA LEU A 110 7.14 -4.91 15.13
C LEU A 110 7.28 -4.91 16.66
N PRO A 111 7.41 -6.06 17.35
CA PRO A 111 7.62 -6.06 18.81
C PRO A 111 8.85 -5.26 19.24
N ARG A 112 9.93 -5.25 18.44
CA ARG A 112 11.15 -4.49 18.73
C ARG A 112 10.92 -2.99 18.61
N PHE A 113 10.17 -2.54 17.60
CA PHE A 113 9.79 -1.14 17.47
C PHE A 113 8.97 -0.68 18.68
N ARG A 114 7.95 -1.45 19.07
CA ARG A 114 7.09 -1.12 20.21
C ARG A 114 7.85 -1.06 21.54
N ALA A 115 8.86 -1.92 21.71
CA ALA A 115 9.70 -1.89 22.90
C ALA A 115 10.61 -0.66 22.93
N ALA A 116 11.16 -0.23 21.77
CA ALA A 116 12.03 0.93 21.66
C ALA A 116 11.26 2.27 21.70
N HIS A 117 10.02 2.29 21.19
CA HIS A 117 9.21 3.50 21.04
C HIS A 117 7.77 3.30 21.56
N PRO A 118 7.58 3.01 22.87
CA PRO A 118 6.25 2.72 23.44
C PRO A 118 5.28 3.91 23.35
N GLN A 119 5.80 5.13 23.19
CA GLN A 119 5.01 6.36 23.05
C GLN A 119 4.45 6.57 21.63
N ILE A 120 4.89 5.78 20.64
CA ILE A 120 4.43 5.90 19.25
C ILE A 120 3.36 4.84 18.98
N GLU A 121 2.13 5.28 18.78
CA GLU A 121 1.05 4.41 18.32
C GLU A 121 1.17 4.19 16.80
N LEU A 122 1.21 2.92 16.38
CA LEU A 122 1.22 2.57 14.96
C LEU A 122 -0.15 2.08 14.51
N SER A 123 -0.60 2.55 13.36
CA SER A 123 -1.73 2.00 12.64
C SER A 123 -1.33 1.72 11.19
N PHE A 124 -1.92 0.67 10.60
CA PHE A 124 -1.52 0.18 9.29
C PHE A 124 -2.70 0.20 8.32
N ASP A 125 -2.46 0.78 7.14
CA ASP A 125 -3.28 0.64 5.95
C ASP A 125 -2.60 -0.40 5.05
N ILE A 126 -3.10 -1.63 5.10
CA ILE A 126 -2.52 -2.74 4.33
C ILE A 126 -3.22 -2.78 2.97
N SER A 127 -2.56 -2.24 1.95
CA SER A 127 -3.08 -2.17 0.60
C SER A 127 -1.94 -2.07 -0.42
N ASP A 128 -2.11 -2.67 -1.59
CA ASP A 128 -1.19 -2.49 -2.72
C ASP A 128 -1.50 -1.23 -3.55
N GLU A 129 -2.61 -0.56 -3.28
CA GLU A 129 -2.95 0.72 -3.89
C GLU A 129 -2.01 1.83 -3.42
N VAL A 130 -1.64 2.70 -4.35
CA VAL A 130 -0.90 3.92 -4.00
C VAL A 130 -1.85 4.87 -3.29
N ARG A 131 -1.51 5.21 -2.05
CA ARG A 131 -2.29 6.14 -1.22
C ARG A 131 -1.75 7.56 -1.38
N ASP A 132 -2.64 8.52 -1.40
CA ASP A 132 -2.30 9.92 -1.25
C ASP A 132 -2.04 10.25 0.22
N PHE A 133 -0.90 10.85 0.52
CA PHE A 133 -0.49 11.15 1.90
C PHE A 133 -1.43 12.14 2.60
N ASP A 134 -2.03 13.05 1.83
CA ASP A 134 -2.94 14.06 2.37
C ASP A 134 -4.39 13.58 2.39
N ALA A 135 -4.85 12.99 1.28
CA ALA A 135 -6.23 12.56 1.14
C ALA A 135 -6.54 11.34 2.04
N ASP A 136 -5.60 10.42 2.19
CA ASP A 136 -5.80 9.16 2.93
C ASP A 136 -5.27 9.19 4.38
N ASP A 137 -4.72 10.35 4.83
CA ASP A 137 -4.16 10.52 6.19
C ASP A 137 -3.03 9.53 6.49
N ILE A 138 -2.10 9.39 5.54
CA ILE A 138 -0.94 8.51 5.66
C ILE A 138 0.29 9.34 6.06
N ASP A 139 1.01 8.93 7.10
CA ASP A 139 2.22 9.59 7.56
C ASP A 139 3.47 9.10 6.84
N ALA A 140 3.52 7.79 6.55
CA ALA A 140 4.59 7.16 5.79
C ALA A 140 4.08 5.94 5.03
N ALA A 141 4.77 5.56 3.96
CA ALA A 141 4.46 4.37 3.19
C ALA A 141 5.72 3.55 2.93
N ILE A 142 5.57 2.21 2.85
CA ILE A 142 6.65 1.36 2.34
C ILE A 142 6.16 0.74 1.04
N ARG A 143 6.88 1.06 -0.05
CA ARG A 143 6.52 0.64 -1.40
C ARG A 143 7.72 0.12 -2.16
N PHE A 144 7.46 -0.83 -3.04
CA PHE A 144 8.42 -1.28 -4.04
C PHE A 144 8.27 -0.44 -5.31
N GLY A 145 9.37 0.03 -5.86
CA GLY A 145 9.39 0.86 -7.07
C GLY A 145 10.69 1.64 -7.19
N THR A 146 10.66 2.70 -8.00
CA THR A 146 11.85 3.57 -8.22
C THR A 146 12.05 4.60 -7.11
N GLY A 147 11.07 4.79 -6.22
CA GLY A 147 11.12 5.81 -5.17
C GLY A 147 11.04 7.25 -5.66
N ARG A 148 10.70 7.47 -6.95
CA ARG A 148 10.68 8.80 -7.57
C ARG A 148 9.29 9.43 -7.42
N ASP A 149 9.20 10.45 -6.58
CA ASP A 149 8.03 11.28 -6.41
C ASP A 149 8.50 12.69 -6.01
N ALA A 150 7.92 13.74 -6.61
CA ALA A 150 8.33 15.11 -6.39
C ALA A 150 8.00 15.64 -4.98
N HIS A 151 6.96 15.10 -4.35
CA HIS A 151 6.40 15.60 -3.09
C HIS A 151 6.85 14.80 -1.87
N THR A 152 7.50 13.66 -2.08
CA THR A 152 7.97 12.77 -1.01
C THR A 152 9.49 12.74 -0.89
N LEU A 153 9.96 12.27 0.26
CA LEU A 153 11.31 11.78 0.47
C LEU A 153 11.27 10.26 0.43
N ALA A 154 12.22 9.70 -0.30
CA ALA A 154 12.38 8.27 -0.44
C ALA A 154 13.69 7.81 0.20
N VAL A 155 13.58 6.88 1.15
CA VAL A 155 14.72 6.23 1.77
C VAL A 155 14.77 4.79 1.24
N ARG A 156 15.83 4.47 0.49
CA ARG A 156 16.03 3.13 -0.07
C ARG A 156 16.31 2.14 1.06
N LEU A 157 15.65 0.99 1.05
CA LEU A 157 15.81 -0.07 2.03
C LEU A 157 16.63 -1.23 1.47
N PHE A 158 16.08 -1.97 0.53
CA PHE A 158 16.75 -3.12 -0.09
C PHE A 158 16.18 -3.42 -1.47
N ASP A 159 16.99 -4.10 -2.28
CA ASP A 159 16.63 -4.53 -3.63
C ASP A 159 15.64 -5.68 -3.57
N ALA A 160 14.77 -5.81 -4.56
CA ALA A 160 13.96 -7.00 -4.69
C ALA A 160 14.65 -8.03 -5.59
N ARG A 161 15.51 -8.83 -4.98
CA ARG A 161 16.10 -9.99 -5.64
C ARG A 161 15.26 -11.22 -5.36
N VAL A 162 14.83 -11.92 -6.39
CA VAL A 162 14.14 -13.20 -6.25
C VAL A 162 15.10 -14.37 -6.39
N ILE A 163 14.91 -15.34 -5.51
CA ILE A 163 15.70 -16.53 -5.40
C ILE A 163 14.79 -17.77 -5.39
N PRO A 164 15.27 -18.94 -5.87
CA PRO A 164 14.57 -20.20 -5.74
C PRO A 164 14.69 -20.72 -4.32
N VAL A 165 13.57 -21.09 -3.73
CA VAL A 165 13.51 -21.69 -2.39
C VAL A 165 12.59 -22.91 -2.39
N CYS A 166 12.86 -23.85 -1.49
CA CYS A 166 11.97 -24.96 -1.18
C CYS A 166 11.88 -25.17 0.33
N SER A 167 10.95 -26.03 0.77
CA SER A 167 10.94 -26.56 2.14
C SER A 167 12.00 -27.64 2.34
N PRO A 168 12.52 -27.83 3.57
CA PRO A 168 13.38 -28.97 3.88
C PRO A 168 12.73 -30.33 3.58
N ALA A 169 11.42 -30.43 3.75
CA ALA A 169 10.67 -31.65 3.46
C ALA A 169 10.75 -32.07 1.98
N LEU A 170 10.68 -31.10 1.07
CA LEU A 170 10.79 -31.35 -0.37
C LEU A 170 12.21 -31.89 -0.72
N LEU A 171 13.25 -31.38 -0.09
CA LEU A 171 14.61 -31.91 -0.30
C LEU A 171 14.81 -33.34 0.19
N GLN A 172 14.08 -33.74 1.22
CA GLN A 172 14.17 -35.09 1.81
C GLN A 172 13.38 -36.13 1.05
N SER A 173 12.21 -35.76 0.51
CA SER A 173 11.24 -36.69 -0.08
C SER A 173 11.04 -36.53 -1.59
N GLY A 174 11.50 -35.43 -2.17
CA GLY A 174 11.35 -35.12 -3.60
C GLY A 174 12.49 -35.65 -4.48
N PRO A 175 12.39 -35.46 -5.80
CA PRO A 175 13.50 -35.65 -6.72
C PRO A 175 14.73 -34.82 -6.32
N PRO A 176 15.95 -35.21 -6.71
CA PRO A 176 17.17 -34.45 -6.41
C PRO A 176 17.08 -32.99 -6.88
N LEU A 177 17.68 -32.06 -6.10
CA LEU A 177 17.75 -30.62 -6.37
C LEU A 177 19.20 -30.11 -6.20
N ALA A 178 20.15 -30.78 -6.85
CA ALA A 178 21.57 -30.44 -6.75
C ALA A 178 22.04 -29.42 -7.80
N ARG A 179 21.39 -29.39 -8.96
CA ARG A 179 21.75 -28.52 -10.09
C ARG A 179 20.50 -27.77 -10.57
N PRO A 180 20.65 -26.58 -11.19
CA PRO A 180 19.53 -25.81 -11.72
C PRO A 180 18.59 -26.58 -12.66
N VAL A 181 19.12 -27.48 -13.48
CA VAL A 181 18.33 -28.31 -14.40
C VAL A 181 17.40 -29.29 -13.69
N ASP A 182 17.69 -29.69 -12.46
CA ASP A 182 16.90 -30.61 -11.68
C ASP A 182 15.51 -30.00 -11.32
N LEU A 183 15.40 -28.66 -11.35
CA LEU A 183 14.11 -27.93 -11.17
C LEU A 183 13.03 -28.34 -12.16
N LEU A 184 13.41 -28.80 -13.37
CA LEU A 184 12.46 -29.25 -14.39
C LEU A 184 11.61 -30.45 -13.97
N ALA A 185 12.06 -31.21 -12.96
CA ALA A 185 11.33 -32.34 -12.39
C ALA A 185 10.35 -31.94 -11.27
N HIS A 186 10.31 -30.67 -10.90
CA HIS A 186 9.51 -30.17 -9.76
C HIS A 186 8.36 -29.28 -10.19
N THR A 187 7.36 -29.16 -9.32
CA THR A 187 6.35 -28.12 -9.45
C THR A 187 6.97 -26.78 -9.13
N LEU A 188 6.90 -25.85 -10.08
CA LEU A 188 7.47 -24.52 -9.96
C LEU A 188 6.37 -23.47 -9.76
N CYS A 189 6.54 -22.57 -8.82
CA CYS A 189 5.60 -21.47 -8.61
C CYS A 189 6.29 -20.11 -8.50
N HIS A 190 5.60 -19.07 -8.92
CA HIS A 190 6.09 -17.69 -8.91
C HIS A 190 4.96 -16.67 -8.84
N VAL A 191 5.33 -15.42 -8.64
CA VAL A 191 4.38 -14.30 -8.72
C VAL A 191 4.26 -13.85 -10.17
N ASP A 192 3.03 -13.72 -10.67
CA ASP A 192 2.73 -13.09 -11.95
C ASP A 192 2.14 -11.71 -11.71
N CYS A 193 2.96 -10.68 -11.86
CA CYS A 193 2.55 -9.28 -11.77
C CYS A 193 3.47 -8.40 -12.63
N ARG A 194 3.07 -7.13 -12.77
CA ARG A 194 3.88 -6.10 -13.41
C ARG A 194 4.12 -4.95 -12.45
N VAL A 195 5.30 -4.34 -12.57
CA VAL A 195 5.68 -3.13 -11.83
C VAL A 195 6.16 -2.10 -12.85
N ASP A 196 5.51 -0.96 -12.92
CA ASP A 196 5.78 0.10 -13.92
C ASP A 196 5.82 -0.45 -15.36
N GLY A 197 4.91 -1.36 -15.69
CA GLY A 197 4.81 -2.02 -16.99
C GLY A 197 5.82 -3.16 -17.22
N GLN A 198 6.84 -3.33 -16.39
CA GLN A 198 7.81 -4.42 -16.48
C GLN A 198 7.28 -5.71 -15.87
N VAL A 199 7.55 -6.83 -16.52
CA VAL A 199 7.19 -8.15 -16.00
C VAL A 199 8.03 -8.47 -14.77
N TRP A 200 7.37 -8.88 -13.70
CA TRP A 200 8.05 -9.34 -12.49
C TRP A 200 8.94 -10.56 -12.78
N PRO A 201 10.12 -10.70 -12.14
CA PRO A 201 10.98 -11.86 -12.31
C PRO A 201 10.23 -13.19 -12.11
N ASN A 202 10.31 -14.05 -13.10
CA ASN A 202 9.61 -15.32 -13.20
C ASN A 202 10.55 -16.49 -13.54
N TRP A 203 10.02 -17.71 -13.63
CA TRP A 203 10.83 -18.88 -13.92
C TRP A 203 11.53 -18.83 -15.29
N PRO A 204 10.91 -18.42 -16.40
CA PRO A 204 11.64 -18.23 -17.67
C PRO A 204 12.85 -17.33 -17.54
N MET A 205 12.74 -16.20 -16.83
CA MET A 205 13.87 -15.27 -16.61
C MET A 205 14.95 -15.89 -15.73
N TRP A 206 14.56 -16.62 -14.67
CA TRP A 206 15.51 -17.29 -13.80
C TRP A 206 16.25 -18.43 -14.51
N MET A 207 15.53 -19.27 -15.26
CA MET A 207 16.13 -20.37 -16.04
C MET A 207 17.11 -19.85 -17.10
N ALA A 208 16.78 -18.76 -17.77
CA ALA A 208 17.70 -18.10 -18.70
C ALA A 208 18.98 -17.63 -17.99
N ALA A 209 18.85 -17.01 -16.81
CA ALA A 209 20.01 -16.60 -16.00
C ALA A 209 20.84 -17.77 -15.49
N ALA A 210 20.21 -18.93 -15.29
CA ALA A 210 20.87 -20.18 -14.86
C ALA A 210 21.42 -21.03 -16.04
N GLY A 211 21.18 -20.62 -17.29
CA GLY A 211 21.57 -21.37 -18.48
C GLY A 211 20.82 -22.71 -18.64
N VAL A 212 19.59 -22.78 -18.15
CA VAL A 212 18.73 -23.99 -18.23
C VAL A 212 17.71 -23.82 -19.33
N GLU A 213 17.69 -24.76 -20.24
CA GLU A 213 16.72 -24.88 -21.34
C GLU A 213 15.67 -25.96 -21.04
N GLY A 214 14.57 -25.96 -21.81
CA GLY A 214 13.53 -27.00 -21.74
C GLY A 214 12.46 -26.76 -20.70
N LEU A 215 12.36 -25.56 -20.09
CA LEU A 215 11.26 -25.21 -19.22
C LEU A 215 9.94 -25.14 -20.00
N ASP A 216 8.95 -25.93 -19.60
CA ASP A 216 7.55 -25.72 -19.99
C ASP A 216 6.92 -24.68 -19.07
N ALA A 217 6.92 -23.42 -19.49
CA ALA A 217 6.40 -22.31 -18.69
C ALA A 217 4.90 -22.44 -18.42
N GLY A 218 4.14 -23.17 -19.27
CA GLY A 218 2.71 -23.41 -19.06
C GLY A 218 2.40 -24.33 -17.89
N ARG A 219 3.40 -25.04 -17.36
CA ARG A 219 3.27 -25.90 -16.17
C ARG A 219 3.65 -25.20 -14.86
N CYS A 220 4.17 -23.97 -14.94
CA CYS A 220 4.44 -23.18 -13.75
C CYS A 220 3.13 -22.65 -13.14
N ILE A 221 3.02 -22.73 -11.81
CA ILE A 221 1.88 -22.16 -11.10
C ILE A 221 2.17 -20.66 -10.86
N ALA A 222 1.29 -19.82 -11.38
CA ALA A 222 1.37 -18.37 -11.21
C ALA A 222 0.38 -17.91 -10.12
N PHE A 223 0.86 -17.10 -9.20
CA PHE A 223 0.06 -16.45 -8.17
C PHE A 223 0.12 -14.94 -8.33
N THR A 224 -0.95 -14.24 -8.04
CA THR A 224 -0.97 -12.77 -8.00
C THR A 224 -0.31 -12.21 -6.74
N ASP A 225 -0.20 -13.01 -5.67
CA ASP A 225 0.40 -12.63 -4.39
C ASP A 225 1.48 -13.61 -3.95
N SER A 226 2.64 -13.09 -3.47
CA SER A 226 3.78 -13.93 -3.06
C SER A 226 3.57 -14.63 -1.72
N SER A 227 2.59 -14.24 -0.91
CA SER A 227 2.25 -14.98 0.30
C SER A 227 1.79 -16.39 -0.06
N HIS A 228 1.04 -16.52 -1.15
CA HIS A 228 0.62 -17.83 -1.66
C HIS A 228 1.79 -18.65 -2.21
N VAL A 229 2.75 -18.01 -2.88
CA VAL A 229 3.98 -18.70 -3.31
C VAL A 229 4.72 -19.24 -2.10
N VAL A 230 4.95 -18.42 -1.07
CA VAL A 230 5.65 -18.82 0.15
C VAL A 230 4.89 -19.95 0.86
N GLN A 231 3.55 -19.86 0.95
CA GLN A 231 2.73 -20.89 1.57
C GLN A 231 2.83 -22.22 0.82
N ALA A 232 2.70 -22.20 -0.50
CA ALA A 232 2.82 -23.41 -1.33
C ALA A 232 4.18 -24.11 -1.18
N VAL A 233 5.24 -23.32 -0.98
CA VAL A 233 6.58 -23.84 -0.72
C VAL A 233 6.69 -24.43 0.70
N LEU A 234 6.16 -23.75 1.71
CA LEU A 234 6.18 -24.21 3.10
C LEU A 234 5.40 -25.51 3.28
N ASP A 235 4.32 -25.67 2.54
CA ASP A 235 3.51 -26.89 2.52
C ASP A 235 4.22 -28.09 1.81
N GLY A 236 5.41 -27.84 1.24
CA GLY A 236 6.24 -28.87 0.63
C GLY A 236 5.83 -29.27 -0.79
N GLY A 237 4.85 -28.59 -1.40
CA GLY A 237 4.31 -28.95 -2.71
C GLY A 237 5.06 -28.40 -3.91
N ALA A 238 5.94 -27.41 -3.73
CA ALA A 238 6.54 -26.69 -4.84
C ALA A 238 7.91 -26.08 -4.51
N VAL A 239 8.64 -25.71 -5.56
CA VAL A 239 9.79 -24.78 -5.52
C VAL A 239 9.29 -23.39 -5.95
N GLY A 240 9.52 -22.36 -5.14
CA GLY A 240 9.04 -21.02 -5.37
C GLY A 240 10.15 -20.02 -5.70
N LEU A 241 9.86 -19.06 -6.59
CA LEU A 241 10.64 -17.84 -6.73
C LEU A 241 10.09 -16.79 -5.79
N VAL A 242 10.89 -16.41 -4.78
CA VAL A 242 10.49 -15.49 -3.70
C VAL A 242 11.50 -14.38 -3.52
N LYS A 243 11.07 -13.23 -2.98
CA LYS A 243 11.97 -12.13 -2.62
C LYS A 243 12.81 -12.53 -1.41
N GLN A 244 14.13 -12.51 -1.58
CA GLN A 244 15.08 -12.96 -0.56
C GLN A 244 14.88 -12.24 0.77
N ASP A 245 14.79 -10.92 0.76
CA ASP A 245 14.73 -10.10 1.97
C ASP A 245 13.42 -10.28 2.75
N LEU A 246 12.32 -10.62 2.04
CA LEU A 246 11.05 -10.89 2.68
C LEU A 246 10.98 -12.26 3.37
N VAL A 247 11.78 -13.23 2.90
CA VAL A 247 11.84 -14.59 3.50
C VAL A 247 13.09 -14.81 4.33
N ALA A 248 13.87 -13.76 4.63
CA ALA A 248 15.13 -13.86 5.39
C ALA A 248 14.95 -14.58 6.73
N GLU A 249 13.84 -14.35 7.43
CA GLU A 249 13.55 -15.01 8.70
C GLU A 249 13.19 -16.49 8.53
N ASP A 250 12.48 -16.86 7.47
CA ASP A 250 12.17 -18.26 7.14
C ASP A 250 13.44 -19.03 6.77
N LEU A 251 14.35 -18.40 6.06
CA LEU A 251 15.68 -18.96 5.76
C LEU A 251 16.52 -19.12 7.03
N ALA A 252 16.57 -18.09 7.88
CA ALA A 252 17.35 -18.13 9.13
C ALA A 252 16.83 -19.20 10.12
N ARG A 253 15.51 -19.43 10.14
CA ARG A 253 14.87 -20.45 10.97
C ARG A 253 14.88 -21.85 10.33
N GLY A 254 15.42 -21.99 9.12
CA GLY A 254 15.45 -23.26 8.39
C GLY A 254 14.09 -23.77 7.94
N ARG A 255 13.06 -22.93 7.89
CA ARG A 255 11.74 -23.28 7.32
C ARG A 255 11.78 -23.33 5.80
N LEU A 256 12.61 -22.48 5.21
CA LEU A 256 12.94 -22.47 3.79
C LEU A 256 14.43 -22.70 3.58
N VAL A 257 14.77 -23.29 2.44
CA VAL A 257 16.15 -23.49 1.99
C VAL A 257 16.33 -22.79 0.66
N ARG A 258 17.36 -21.94 0.57
CA ARG A 258 17.81 -21.36 -0.70
C ARG A 258 18.50 -22.45 -1.52
N LEU A 259 18.09 -22.64 -2.76
CA LEU A 259 18.62 -23.75 -3.57
C LEU A 259 19.92 -23.41 -4.31
N PHE A 260 20.00 -22.21 -4.88
CA PHE A 260 21.12 -21.83 -5.74
C PHE A 260 21.55 -20.39 -5.49
N ASP A 261 22.81 -20.06 -5.80
CA ASP A 261 23.35 -18.70 -5.67
C ASP A 261 23.11 -17.86 -6.95
N ILE A 262 21.92 -17.98 -7.50
CA ILE A 262 21.45 -17.22 -8.66
C ILE A 262 20.21 -16.44 -8.22
N ALA A 263 20.22 -15.13 -8.45
CA ALA A 263 19.11 -14.26 -8.16
C ALA A 263 18.81 -13.35 -9.34
N VAL A 264 17.55 -13.11 -9.61
CA VAL A 264 17.08 -12.21 -10.67
C VAL A 264 16.27 -11.06 -10.07
N GLY A 265 16.21 -9.92 -10.77
CA GLY A 265 15.50 -8.73 -10.29
C GLY A 265 15.18 -7.78 -11.44
N LEU A 266 14.47 -6.70 -11.17
CA LEU A 266 14.10 -5.67 -12.14
C LEU A 266 15.22 -4.65 -12.42
N GLY A 267 16.39 -4.82 -11.78
CA GLY A 267 17.54 -3.93 -11.91
C GLY A 267 17.67 -2.91 -10.78
N PRO A 268 18.77 -2.16 -10.74
CA PRO A 268 19.17 -1.36 -9.57
C PRO A 268 18.29 -0.13 -9.33
N ALA A 269 17.46 0.27 -10.30
CA ALA A 269 16.52 1.38 -10.11
C ALA A 269 15.35 1.01 -9.18
N TYR A 270 15.06 -0.28 -9.03
CA TYR A 270 13.91 -0.77 -8.27
C TYR A 270 14.34 -1.29 -6.89
N ALA A 271 13.69 -0.81 -5.87
CA ALA A 271 13.92 -1.21 -4.48
C ALA A 271 12.66 -1.04 -3.63
N TYR A 272 12.66 -1.58 -2.42
CA TYR A 272 11.76 -1.11 -1.38
C TYR A 272 12.24 0.24 -0.86
N HIS A 273 11.29 1.16 -0.68
CA HIS A 273 11.53 2.49 -0.15
C HIS A 273 10.57 2.79 0.99
N LEU A 274 11.08 3.40 2.05
CA LEU A 274 10.27 4.16 2.98
C LEU A 274 10.04 5.55 2.38
N LEU A 275 8.77 5.89 2.17
CA LEU A 275 8.31 7.14 1.60
C LEU A 275 7.58 7.96 2.67
N TYR A 276 7.83 9.25 2.73
CA TYR A 276 7.08 10.18 3.58
C TYR A 276 7.08 11.59 3.00
N PRO A 277 6.06 12.41 3.28
CA PRO A 277 6.00 13.79 2.79
C PRO A 277 7.20 14.63 3.24
N ARG A 278 7.72 15.50 2.36
CA ARG A 278 8.83 16.40 2.68
C ARG A 278 8.58 17.26 3.92
N ARG A 279 7.31 17.68 4.16
CA ARG A 279 6.91 18.43 5.36
C ARG A 279 7.01 17.63 6.67
N SER A 280 7.13 16.32 6.60
CA SER A 280 7.27 15.44 7.78
C SER A 280 8.73 15.17 8.14
N GLN A 281 9.68 15.68 7.36
CA GLN A 281 11.11 15.58 7.65
C GLN A 281 11.43 16.28 8.99
N GLY A 282 12.22 15.63 9.83
CA GLY A 282 12.58 16.13 11.15
C GLY A 282 11.50 15.95 12.24
N GLN A 283 10.34 15.41 11.92
CA GLN A 283 9.35 15.04 12.93
C GLN A 283 9.84 13.85 13.75
N PRO A 284 9.87 13.92 15.09
CA PRO A 284 10.51 12.90 15.93
C PRO A 284 10.02 11.45 15.65
N ALA A 285 8.73 11.28 15.42
CA ALA A 285 8.15 9.95 15.15
C ALA A 285 8.55 9.38 13.77
N ILE A 286 8.62 10.24 12.74
CA ILE A 286 9.09 9.86 11.41
C ILE A 286 10.57 9.51 11.46
N GLU A 287 11.39 10.30 12.17
CA GLU A 287 12.82 9.99 12.30
C GLU A 287 13.06 8.70 13.12
N ALA A 288 12.27 8.45 14.16
CA ALA A 288 12.31 7.20 14.92
C ALA A 288 11.94 5.99 14.04
N LEU A 289 10.86 6.10 13.26
CA LEU A 289 10.46 5.06 12.30
C LEU A 289 11.55 4.83 11.25
N ARG A 290 12.10 5.91 10.68
CA ARG A 290 13.15 5.85 9.67
C ARG A 290 14.41 5.17 10.19
N ALA A 291 14.90 5.58 11.36
CA ALA A 291 16.10 5.01 11.98
C ALA A 291 15.89 3.51 12.26
N TRP A 292 14.73 3.14 12.81
CA TRP A 292 14.41 1.75 13.11
C TRP A 292 14.30 0.89 11.82
N VAL A 293 13.61 1.37 10.79
CA VAL A 293 13.47 0.63 9.52
C VAL A 293 14.83 0.41 8.86
N LEU A 294 15.73 1.41 8.87
CA LEU A 294 17.08 1.30 8.35
C LEU A 294 17.89 0.27 9.14
N GLN A 295 17.87 0.33 10.46
CA GLN A 295 18.53 -0.65 11.33
C GLN A 295 18.06 -2.07 11.05
N GLU A 296 16.74 -2.29 10.95
CA GLU A 296 16.16 -3.61 10.65
C GLU A 296 16.46 -4.11 9.22
N ALA A 297 16.72 -3.16 8.29
CA ALA A 297 17.17 -3.46 6.93
C ALA A 297 18.69 -3.72 6.84
N GLY A 298 19.44 -3.54 7.93
CA GLY A 298 20.89 -3.71 7.97
C GLY A 298 21.68 -2.56 7.33
N LEU A 299 21.13 -1.32 7.37
CA LEU A 299 21.68 -0.10 6.76
C LEU A 299 22.12 0.91 7.83
#